data_83087f77d382d7d75fdc666394b822f7
#
_entry.id   83087f77d382d7d75fdc666394b822f7
#
_cell.length_a   1.000
_cell.length_b   1.000
_cell.length_c   1.000
_cell.angle_alpha   90.00
_cell.angle_beta   90.00
_cell.angle_gamma   90.00
#
_symmetry.space_group_name_H-M   'P 1'
#
loop_
_entity.id
_entity.type
_entity.pdbx_description
1 polymer ?
#
loop_
_entity_poly.entity_id
_entity_poly.type
_entity_poly.pdbx_seq_one_letter_code
_entity_poly.pdbx_strand_id
1 'polypeptide(L)'
;MSIADIAVLVGTVVGVAGLGWFFFGPRRARAARVEDGVQRIEVTVRGGYSPDLIRVRQGVPVELTFDRQESGDCTSRVVFPDLHLSAALPAHERTVLRFRPGAAGSFGFACGMNMIHGTLVVDPADQGADDTADQPVDHAAGAQQHAVEDAAAAEAGQAAERRAEIADLSRRVLVGAILTLPVLLAVMASDVFNAGWVPGWLLNHWLQLALIAPVMLYTGWPIHRTGWLALRHRAADMNSLITLGTTAAFGYSLLVTVAPRVLPSDVREVYFEAVGVILTLILLGRLIEARAKAGTGEAISALLGLQARTARVIRDDAPADIPVDDVLVGDEI
;
A
#
# COMPACT_ATOMS: atom_id res chain seq x y z
N MET A 1 34.61 31.51 -3.63
CA MET A 1 33.73 30.49 -4.22
C MET A 1 34.32 30.11 -5.57
N SER A 2 34.65 28.84 -5.74
CA SER A 2 35.10 28.33 -7.03
C SER A 2 33.94 28.20 -8.02
N ILE A 3 34.22 28.10 -9.32
CA ILE A 3 33.18 27.84 -10.33
C ILE A 3 32.43 26.54 -10.01
N ALA A 4 33.14 25.56 -9.41
CA ALA A 4 32.54 24.31 -8.96
C ALA A 4 31.52 24.51 -7.82
N ASP A 5 31.82 25.38 -6.84
CA ASP A 5 30.89 25.68 -5.72
C ASP A 5 29.62 26.34 -6.24
N ILE A 6 29.74 27.25 -7.21
CA ILE A 6 28.60 27.91 -7.84
C ILE A 6 27.74 26.89 -8.62
N ALA A 7 28.39 25.99 -9.37
CA ALA A 7 27.69 24.96 -10.12
C ALA A 7 26.89 23.99 -9.21
N VAL A 8 27.48 23.58 -8.08
CA VAL A 8 26.82 22.74 -7.06
C VAL A 8 25.65 23.49 -6.44
N LEU A 9 25.85 24.75 -6.06
CA LEU A 9 24.76 25.55 -5.43
C LEU A 9 23.60 25.76 -6.39
N VAL A 10 23.86 26.10 -7.64
CA VAL A 10 22.82 26.26 -8.67
C VAL A 10 22.14 24.94 -8.93
N GLY A 11 22.87 23.83 -9.06
CA GLY A 11 22.31 22.49 -9.24
C GLY A 11 21.39 22.08 -8.09
N THR A 12 21.78 22.37 -6.85
CA THR A 12 20.98 22.11 -5.66
C THR A 12 19.70 22.93 -5.65
N VAL A 13 19.79 24.24 -5.92
CA VAL A 13 18.61 25.13 -5.96
C VAL A 13 17.62 24.68 -7.05
N VAL A 14 18.12 24.38 -8.25
CA VAL A 14 17.28 23.88 -9.36
C VAL A 14 16.66 22.54 -9.02
N GLY A 15 17.40 21.63 -8.38
CA GLY A 15 16.91 20.34 -7.92
C GLY A 15 15.79 20.48 -6.88
N VAL A 16 15.98 21.32 -5.86
CA VAL A 16 14.98 21.60 -4.82
C VAL A 16 13.72 22.27 -5.41
N ALA A 17 13.91 23.27 -6.28
CA ALA A 17 12.78 23.91 -6.96
C ALA A 17 12.03 22.96 -7.87
N GLY A 18 12.75 22.09 -8.60
CA GLY A 18 12.15 21.03 -9.44
C GLY A 18 11.34 20.01 -8.64
N LEU A 19 11.88 19.56 -7.51
CA LEU A 19 11.17 18.67 -6.57
C LEU A 19 9.92 19.37 -5.99
N GLY A 20 10.07 20.63 -5.56
CA GLY A 20 8.92 21.40 -5.06
C GLY A 20 7.81 21.53 -6.12
N TRP A 21 8.17 21.88 -7.36
CA TRP A 21 7.19 21.96 -8.45
C TRP A 21 6.60 20.60 -8.82
N PHE A 22 7.38 19.52 -8.76
CA PHE A 22 6.91 18.16 -9.02
C PHE A 22 5.85 17.72 -7.99
N PHE A 23 6.08 17.94 -6.70
CA PHE A 23 5.15 17.51 -5.64
C PHE A 23 3.98 18.47 -5.43
N PHE A 24 4.19 19.78 -5.53
CA PHE A 24 3.19 20.82 -5.23
C PHE A 24 2.59 21.49 -6.47
N GLY A 25 3.06 21.12 -7.68
CA GLY A 25 2.53 21.65 -8.92
C GLY A 25 1.05 21.30 -9.14
N PRO A 26 0.34 22.02 -10.04
CA PRO A 26 -1.10 21.85 -10.25
C PRO A 26 -1.45 20.41 -10.68
N ARG A 27 -2.40 19.81 -9.97
CA ARG A 27 -2.95 18.49 -10.27
C ARG A 27 -4.17 18.64 -11.18
N ARG A 28 -4.32 17.75 -12.14
CA ARG A 28 -5.49 17.73 -13.05
C ARG A 28 -6.59 16.88 -12.42
N ALA A 29 -7.69 17.50 -12.01
CA ALA A 29 -8.89 16.80 -11.58
C ALA A 29 -9.55 16.10 -12.77
N ARG A 30 -10.02 14.87 -12.56
CA ARG A 30 -10.85 14.17 -13.54
C ARG A 30 -12.31 14.33 -13.14
N ALA A 31 -13.09 14.96 -14.03
CA ALA A 31 -14.53 15.12 -13.83
C ALA A 31 -15.22 13.77 -14.13
N ALA A 32 -16.24 13.44 -13.32
CA ALA A 32 -17.11 12.30 -13.57
C ALA A 32 -17.89 12.48 -14.88
N ARG A 33 -18.08 11.38 -15.62
CA ARG A 33 -19.00 11.37 -16.77
C ARG A 33 -20.40 11.14 -16.25
N VAL A 34 -21.34 11.97 -16.72
CA VAL A 34 -22.76 11.77 -16.41
C VAL A 34 -23.36 10.90 -17.50
N GLU A 35 -23.79 9.68 -17.13
CA GLU A 35 -24.47 8.74 -18.01
C GLU A 35 -25.74 8.30 -17.30
N ASP A 36 -26.90 8.46 -17.96
CA ASP A 36 -28.23 8.10 -17.42
C ASP A 36 -28.55 8.72 -16.06
N GLY A 37 -28.12 9.97 -15.84
CA GLY A 37 -28.35 10.67 -14.55
C GLY A 37 -27.44 10.21 -13.41
N VAL A 38 -26.49 9.31 -13.64
CA VAL A 38 -25.48 8.83 -12.66
C VAL A 38 -24.10 9.30 -13.08
N GLN A 39 -23.36 9.80 -12.13
CA GLN A 39 -21.96 10.20 -12.31
C GLN A 39 -21.06 8.99 -12.15
N ARG A 40 -20.45 8.50 -13.24
CA ARG A 40 -19.57 7.34 -13.23
C ARG A 40 -18.12 7.74 -13.33
N ILE A 41 -17.28 7.14 -12.50
CA ILE A 41 -15.83 7.28 -12.55
C ILE A 41 -15.17 5.96 -12.20
N GLU A 42 -14.12 5.61 -12.94
CA GLU A 42 -13.26 4.47 -12.65
C GLU A 42 -11.95 4.96 -12.00
N VAL A 43 -11.60 4.35 -10.89
CA VAL A 43 -10.39 4.65 -10.11
C VAL A 43 -9.52 3.40 -10.08
N THR A 44 -8.40 3.45 -10.78
CA THR A 44 -7.40 2.37 -10.73
C THR A 44 -6.62 2.46 -9.43
N VAL A 45 -6.51 1.35 -8.70
CA VAL A 45 -5.76 1.24 -7.44
C VAL A 45 -4.51 0.40 -7.69
N ARG A 46 -3.36 1.10 -7.81
CA ARG A 46 -2.05 0.47 -8.06
C ARG A 46 -0.94 1.37 -7.56
N GLY A 47 -0.47 1.14 -6.32
CA GLY A 47 0.51 2.00 -5.64
C GLY A 47 -0.02 3.41 -5.34
N GLY A 48 -1.30 3.64 -5.53
CA GLY A 48 -2.01 4.90 -5.37
C GLY A 48 -3.37 4.86 -6.04
N TYR A 49 -4.14 5.93 -5.89
CA TYR A 49 -5.41 6.12 -6.61
C TYR A 49 -5.16 6.91 -7.91
N SER A 50 -5.70 6.43 -9.00
CA SER A 50 -5.63 7.11 -10.30
C SER A 50 -7.01 7.13 -10.97
N PRO A 51 -7.68 8.30 -11.05
CA PRO A 51 -7.28 9.61 -10.57
C PRO A 51 -7.28 9.74 -9.04
N ASP A 52 -6.38 10.55 -8.48
CA ASP A 52 -6.31 10.91 -7.05
C ASP A 52 -7.19 12.13 -6.70
N LEU A 53 -7.62 12.88 -7.72
CA LEU A 53 -8.52 14.03 -7.59
C LEU A 53 -9.75 13.83 -8.48
N ILE A 54 -10.90 13.61 -7.84
CA ILE A 54 -12.18 13.29 -8.47
C ILE A 54 -13.11 14.50 -8.32
N ARG A 55 -13.80 14.89 -9.39
CA ARG A 55 -14.85 15.92 -9.35
C ARG A 55 -16.21 15.34 -9.66
N VAL A 56 -17.18 15.63 -8.79
CA VAL A 56 -18.59 15.22 -8.93
C VAL A 56 -19.49 16.41 -8.60
N ARG A 57 -20.77 16.32 -8.96
CA ARG A 57 -21.79 17.35 -8.65
C ARG A 57 -22.61 16.92 -7.44
N GLN A 58 -22.97 17.89 -6.61
CA GLN A 58 -23.86 17.72 -5.48
C GLN A 58 -25.26 17.24 -5.92
N GLY A 59 -25.87 16.35 -5.14
CA GLY A 59 -27.24 15.89 -5.36
C GLY A 59 -27.43 14.84 -6.46
N VAL A 60 -26.42 14.61 -7.32
CA VAL A 60 -26.46 13.61 -8.39
C VAL A 60 -25.84 12.30 -7.90
N PRO A 61 -26.49 11.13 -8.09
CA PRO A 61 -25.91 9.86 -7.71
C PRO A 61 -24.53 9.64 -8.33
N VAL A 62 -23.60 9.10 -7.53
CA VAL A 62 -22.23 8.80 -7.92
C VAL A 62 -21.99 7.30 -7.85
N GLU A 63 -21.37 6.75 -8.89
CA GLU A 63 -20.88 5.39 -8.95
C GLU A 63 -19.37 5.42 -9.17
N LEU A 64 -18.61 5.12 -8.09
CA LEU A 64 -17.16 4.98 -8.13
C LEU A 64 -16.80 3.50 -8.30
N THR A 65 -16.17 3.15 -9.41
CA THR A 65 -15.65 1.81 -9.65
C THR A 65 -14.17 1.79 -9.30
N PHE A 66 -13.78 1.12 -8.23
CA PHE A 66 -12.39 0.89 -7.87
C PHE A 66 -11.88 -0.38 -8.55
N ASP A 67 -10.94 -0.26 -9.48
CA ASP A 67 -10.24 -1.38 -10.14
C ASP A 67 -8.91 -1.60 -9.42
N ARG A 68 -8.88 -2.56 -8.48
CA ARG A 68 -7.67 -2.86 -7.72
C ARG A 68 -6.79 -3.85 -8.49
N GLN A 69 -5.59 -3.38 -8.88
CA GLN A 69 -4.61 -4.14 -9.68
C GLN A 69 -3.40 -4.60 -8.86
N GLU A 70 -3.54 -4.71 -7.55
CA GLU A 70 -2.47 -5.12 -6.63
C GLU A 70 -3.03 -5.95 -5.46
N SER A 71 -2.15 -6.71 -4.81
CA SER A 71 -2.49 -7.59 -3.69
C SER A 71 -2.06 -7.05 -2.31
N GLY A 72 -1.35 -5.90 -2.25
CA GLY A 72 -0.83 -5.35 -0.99
C GLY A 72 -1.94 -4.92 -0.01
N ASP A 73 -1.85 -5.29 1.25
CA ASP A 73 -2.87 -5.03 2.29
C ASP A 73 -3.23 -3.54 2.48
N CYS A 74 -2.31 -2.64 2.15
CA CYS A 74 -2.50 -1.21 2.32
C CYS A 74 -3.76 -0.69 1.60
N THR A 75 -4.04 -1.19 0.39
CA THR A 75 -5.17 -0.77 -0.45
C THR A 75 -6.36 -1.71 -0.40
N SER A 76 -6.41 -2.63 0.56
CA SER A 76 -7.51 -3.60 0.72
C SER A 76 -8.85 -2.96 1.11
N ARG A 77 -8.82 -1.70 1.52
CA ARG A 77 -10.02 -0.94 1.92
C ARG A 77 -9.85 0.53 1.53
N VAL A 78 -10.92 1.14 1.07
CA VAL A 78 -11.05 2.59 0.93
C VAL A 78 -12.00 3.13 1.99
N VAL A 79 -11.66 4.30 2.54
CA VAL A 79 -12.44 4.97 3.60
C VAL A 79 -12.63 6.43 3.21
N PHE A 80 -13.86 6.91 3.30
CA PHE A 80 -14.27 8.31 3.18
C PHE A 80 -14.77 8.76 4.55
N PRO A 81 -13.92 9.30 5.42
CA PRO A 81 -14.30 9.61 6.81
C PRO A 81 -15.48 10.57 6.89
N ASP A 82 -15.43 11.66 6.11
CA ASP A 82 -16.43 12.72 6.15
C ASP A 82 -17.81 12.29 5.57
N LEU A 83 -17.83 11.25 4.74
CA LEU A 83 -19.05 10.69 4.17
C LEU A 83 -19.52 9.43 4.92
N HIS A 84 -18.80 9.01 5.95
CA HIS A 84 -19.04 7.78 6.72
C HIS A 84 -19.17 6.52 5.84
N LEU A 85 -18.42 6.50 4.72
CA LEU A 85 -18.43 5.41 3.76
C LEU A 85 -17.11 4.64 3.82
N SER A 86 -17.18 3.32 3.72
CA SER A 86 -16.02 2.47 3.53
C SER A 86 -16.37 1.26 2.67
N ALA A 87 -15.43 0.81 1.86
CA ALA A 87 -15.59 -0.40 1.06
C ALA A 87 -14.33 -1.25 1.12
N ALA A 88 -14.50 -2.57 1.21
CA ALA A 88 -13.42 -3.52 0.99
C ALA A 88 -13.12 -3.57 -0.52
N LEU A 89 -11.83 -3.60 -0.85
CA LEU A 89 -11.36 -3.72 -2.22
C LEU A 89 -10.57 -5.04 -2.34
N PRO A 90 -11.18 -6.15 -2.78
CA PRO A 90 -10.49 -7.40 -3.00
C PRO A 90 -9.37 -7.26 -4.05
N ALA A 91 -8.32 -8.07 -3.94
CA ALA A 91 -7.17 -8.01 -4.85
C ALA A 91 -7.59 -8.41 -6.26
N HIS A 92 -7.14 -7.63 -7.25
CA HIS A 92 -7.41 -7.87 -8.68
C HIS A 92 -8.90 -7.90 -9.07
N GLU A 93 -9.75 -7.24 -8.27
CA GLU A 93 -11.19 -7.16 -8.52
C GLU A 93 -11.65 -5.71 -8.67
N ARG A 94 -12.87 -5.56 -9.21
CA ARG A 94 -13.57 -4.29 -9.34
C ARG A 94 -14.66 -4.19 -8.29
N THR A 95 -14.59 -3.15 -7.46
CA THR A 95 -15.59 -2.84 -6.43
C THR A 95 -16.32 -1.56 -6.79
N VAL A 96 -17.64 -1.60 -6.75
CA VAL A 96 -18.50 -0.45 -7.05
C VAL A 96 -19.03 0.14 -5.76
N LEU A 97 -18.75 1.42 -5.53
CA LEU A 97 -19.26 2.20 -4.41
C LEU A 97 -20.29 3.21 -4.94
N ARG A 98 -21.52 3.16 -4.43
CA ARG A 98 -22.62 4.04 -4.82
C ARG A 98 -23.01 4.92 -3.65
N PHE A 99 -23.11 6.24 -3.92
CA PHE A 99 -23.58 7.21 -2.92
C PHE A 99 -24.10 8.48 -3.60
N ARG A 100 -24.77 9.34 -2.83
CA ARG A 100 -25.23 10.66 -3.29
C ARG A 100 -24.61 11.72 -2.37
N PRO A 101 -23.73 12.60 -2.90
CA PRO A 101 -23.13 13.66 -2.09
C PRO A 101 -24.18 14.70 -1.71
N GLY A 102 -24.42 14.86 -0.40
CA GLY A 102 -25.44 15.79 0.12
C GLY A 102 -24.92 17.23 0.28
N ALA A 103 -23.60 17.44 0.34
CA ALA A 103 -22.99 18.74 0.55
C ALA A 103 -21.88 18.99 -0.48
N ALA A 104 -21.75 20.25 -0.92
CA ALA A 104 -20.62 20.70 -1.72
C ALA A 104 -19.38 20.88 -0.84
N GLY A 105 -18.20 20.59 -1.38
CA GLY A 105 -16.95 20.72 -0.64
C GLY A 105 -15.85 19.79 -1.15
N SER A 106 -14.77 19.73 -0.39
CA SER A 106 -13.64 18.83 -0.65
C SER A 106 -13.57 17.78 0.44
N PHE A 107 -13.74 16.52 0.07
CA PHE A 107 -13.78 15.37 0.96
C PHE A 107 -12.57 14.50 0.71
N GLY A 108 -11.76 14.24 1.75
CA GLY A 108 -10.63 13.34 1.66
C GLY A 108 -11.09 11.87 1.68
N PHE A 109 -10.42 11.03 0.91
CA PHE A 109 -10.52 9.58 1.07
C PHE A 109 -9.13 8.95 1.14
N ALA A 110 -9.02 7.86 1.86
CA ALA A 110 -7.74 7.21 2.07
C ALA A 110 -7.88 5.68 2.09
N CYS A 111 -6.75 4.99 1.95
CA CYS A 111 -6.70 3.55 2.21
C CYS A 111 -6.89 3.25 3.71
N GLY A 112 -7.24 2.00 4.04
CA GLY A 112 -7.49 1.58 5.43
C GLY A 112 -6.34 1.86 6.41
N MET A 113 -5.11 1.98 5.94
CA MET A 113 -3.93 2.36 6.73
C MET A 113 -3.60 3.86 6.68
N ASN A 114 -4.43 4.68 6.04
CA ASN A 114 -4.24 6.13 5.90
C ASN A 114 -2.89 6.55 5.28
N MET A 115 -2.30 5.71 4.43
CA MET A 115 -1.02 5.99 3.76
C MET A 115 -1.18 6.53 2.34
N ILE A 116 -2.25 6.15 1.66
CA ILE A 116 -2.58 6.57 0.29
C ILE A 116 -3.84 7.39 0.35
N HIS A 117 -3.80 8.61 -0.20
CA HIS A 117 -4.89 9.57 -0.12
C HIS A 117 -5.39 9.96 -1.52
N GLY A 118 -6.67 10.28 -1.59
CA GLY A 118 -7.29 10.94 -2.72
C GLY A 118 -8.25 12.02 -2.24
N THR A 119 -8.75 12.82 -3.16
CA THR A 119 -9.67 13.93 -2.86
C THR A 119 -10.88 13.85 -3.78
N LEU A 120 -12.05 13.87 -3.20
CA LEU A 120 -13.33 14.00 -3.88
C LEU A 120 -13.82 15.45 -3.73
N VAL A 121 -13.87 16.18 -4.83
CA VAL A 121 -14.42 17.55 -4.88
C VAL A 121 -15.86 17.46 -5.34
N VAL A 122 -16.78 17.92 -4.53
CA VAL A 122 -18.20 18.01 -4.83
C VAL A 122 -18.52 19.46 -5.19
N ASP A 123 -18.75 19.70 -6.47
CA ASP A 123 -19.18 21.01 -6.97
C ASP A 123 -20.64 21.25 -6.59
N PRO A 124 -21.03 22.48 -6.20
CA PRO A 124 -22.41 22.80 -5.83
C PRO A 124 -23.37 22.49 -6.97
N ALA A 125 -24.60 22.11 -6.63
CA ALA A 125 -25.65 21.90 -7.60
C ALA A 125 -25.96 23.21 -8.33
N ASP A 126 -26.01 23.18 -9.67
CA ASP A 126 -26.60 24.28 -10.42
C ASP A 126 -28.07 24.42 -9.96
N GLN A 127 -28.46 25.62 -9.52
CA GLN A 127 -29.83 25.91 -9.06
C GLN A 127 -30.82 25.66 -10.20
N GLY A 128 -31.40 24.46 -10.24
CA GLY A 128 -32.38 24.12 -11.27
C GLY A 128 -32.61 22.62 -11.48
N ALA A 129 -32.62 21.77 -10.46
CA ALA A 129 -33.09 20.40 -10.62
C ALA A 129 -33.90 19.99 -9.38
N ASP A 130 -35.18 19.75 -9.64
CA ASP A 130 -36.26 19.35 -8.77
C ASP A 130 -35.92 18.25 -7.76
N ASP A 131 -36.44 18.45 -6.55
CA ASP A 131 -36.63 17.45 -5.51
C ASP A 131 -37.51 16.28 -6.03
N THR A 132 -36.93 15.12 -6.25
CA THR A 132 -37.70 13.88 -6.31
C THR A 132 -37.08 12.82 -5.40
N ALA A 133 -37.74 12.73 -4.24
CA ALA A 133 -38.04 11.54 -3.44
C ALA A 133 -36.94 10.51 -3.16
N ASP A 134 -36.60 10.52 -1.91
CA ASP A 134 -36.35 9.43 -0.99
C ASP A 134 -37.03 8.10 -1.44
N GLN A 135 -36.23 7.12 -1.87
CA GLN A 135 -36.64 5.73 -1.88
C GLN A 135 -35.66 4.92 -1.03
N PRO A 136 -36.16 4.27 0.04
CA PRO A 136 -35.37 3.32 0.80
C PRO A 136 -35.02 2.12 -0.09
N VAL A 137 -33.76 1.74 -0.12
CA VAL A 137 -33.34 0.50 -0.78
C VAL A 137 -33.67 -0.65 0.16
N ASP A 138 -34.76 -1.37 -0.17
CA ASP A 138 -35.13 -2.60 0.49
C ASP A 138 -34.02 -3.63 0.36
N HIS A 139 -33.45 -4.01 1.49
CA HIS A 139 -32.56 -5.15 1.60
C HIS A 139 -33.37 -6.44 1.51
N ALA A 140 -33.33 -7.12 0.37
CA ALA A 140 -33.91 -8.39 0.15
C ALA A 140 -33.31 -9.47 1.06
N ALA A 141 -34.13 -10.08 1.90
CA ALA A 141 -33.82 -11.12 2.90
C ALA A 141 -33.42 -12.49 2.30
N GLY A 142 -33.15 -12.60 1.01
CA GLY A 142 -32.80 -13.85 0.34
C GLY A 142 -31.30 -14.07 0.06
N ALA A 143 -30.42 -13.08 0.38
CA ALA A 143 -29.00 -13.11 0.02
C ALA A 143 -28.09 -13.60 1.15
N GLN A 144 -28.56 -13.90 2.33
CA GLN A 144 -27.71 -14.11 3.51
C GLN A 144 -27.00 -15.48 3.55
N GLN A 145 -27.59 -16.55 3.03
CA GLN A 145 -26.93 -17.87 3.05
C GLN A 145 -25.76 -17.96 2.05
N HIS A 146 -25.91 -17.41 0.84
CA HIS A 146 -24.79 -17.31 -0.11
C HIS A 146 -23.70 -16.33 0.36
N ALA A 147 -24.08 -15.27 1.07
CA ALA A 147 -23.12 -14.28 1.60
C ALA A 147 -22.18 -14.86 2.67
N VAL A 148 -22.63 -15.84 3.47
CA VAL A 148 -21.80 -16.48 4.50
C VAL A 148 -20.81 -17.48 3.91
N GLU A 149 -21.21 -18.26 2.90
CA GLU A 149 -20.32 -19.17 2.18
C GLU A 149 -19.29 -18.41 1.34
N ASP A 150 -19.72 -17.33 0.66
CA ASP A 150 -18.84 -16.45 -0.08
C ASP A 150 -17.86 -15.70 0.84
N ALA A 151 -18.32 -15.29 2.03
CA ALA A 151 -17.45 -14.66 3.03
C ALA A 151 -16.39 -15.63 3.57
N ALA A 152 -16.75 -16.88 3.87
CA ALA A 152 -15.82 -17.90 4.34
C ALA A 152 -14.79 -18.28 3.25
N ALA A 153 -15.21 -18.36 1.98
CA ALA A 153 -14.32 -18.59 0.85
C ALA A 153 -13.38 -17.42 0.62
N ALA A 154 -13.88 -16.18 0.75
CA ALA A 154 -13.07 -14.97 0.64
C ALA A 154 -12.04 -14.86 1.77
N GLU A 155 -12.41 -15.22 3.02
CA GLU A 155 -11.48 -15.26 4.16
C GLU A 155 -10.40 -16.33 3.98
N ALA A 156 -10.75 -17.51 3.48
CA ALA A 156 -9.78 -18.57 3.18
C ALA A 156 -8.80 -18.15 2.08
N GLY A 157 -9.28 -17.46 1.03
CA GLY A 157 -8.48 -16.87 -0.02
C GLY A 157 -7.48 -15.84 0.53
N GLN A 158 -7.94 -14.89 1.35
CA GLN A 158 -7.10 -13.89 1.99
C GLN A 158 -6.04 -14.50 2.92
N ALA A 159 -6.40 -15.56 3.67
CA ALA A 159 -5.45 -16.26 4.52
C ALA A 159 -4.33 -16.96 3.70
N ALA A 160 -4.68 -17.54 2.55
CA ALA A 160 -3.71 -18.15 1.63
C ALA A 160 -2.77 -17.09 1.02
N GLU A 161 -3.29 -15.94 0.59
CA GLU A 161 -2.52 -14.82 0.06
C GLU A 161 -1.52 -14.27 1.11
N ARG A 162 -1.97 -14.07 2.35
CA ARG A 162 -1.09 -13.63 3.46
C ARG A 162 0.04 -14.62 3.74
N ARG A 163 -0.24 -15.93 3.70
CA ARG A 163 0.81 -16.95 3.87
C ARG A 163 1.83 -16.92 2.74
N ALA A 164 1.39 -16.73 1.50
CA ALA A 164 2.26 -16.58 0.34
C ALA A 164 3.13 -15.32 0.44
N GLU A 165 2.56 -14.20 0.88
CA GLU A 165 3.29 -12.95 1.12
C GLU A 165 4.36 -13.11 2.20
N ILE A 166 4.02 -13.71 3.36
CA ILE A 166 4.98 -13.99 4.44
C ILE A 166 6.12 -14.90 3.94
N ALA A 167 5.81 -15.89 3.11
CA ALA A 167 6.81 -16.79 2.54
C ALA A 167 7.77 -16.05 1.57
N ASP A 168 7.25 -15.18 0.70
CA ASP A 168 8.07 -14.36 -0.20
C ASP A 168 8.93 -13.36 0.58
N LEU A 169 8.35 -12.65 1.55
CA LEU A 169 9.08 -11.71 2.42
C LEU A 169 10.19 -12.42 3.20
N SER A 170 9.92 -13.59 3.79
CA SER A 170 10.94 -14.33 4.55
C SER A 170 12.09 -14.79 3.67
N ARG A 171 11.82 -15.24 2.44
CA ARG A 171 12.86 -15.59 1.46
C ARG A 171 13.72 -14.38 1.09
N ARG A 172 13.10 -13.23 0.82
CA ARG A 172 13.83 -11.99 0.47
C ARG A 172 14.67 -11.48 1.62
N VAL A 173 14.14 -11.49 2.84
CA VAL A 173 14.89 -11.10 4.06
C VAL A 173 16.09 -12.04 4.26
N LEU A 174 15.92 -13.34 4.09
CA LEU A 174 17.02 -14.30 4.23
C LEU A 174 18.12 -14.05 3.18
N VAL A 175 17.75 -13.86 1.93
CA VAL A 175 18.71 -13.54 0.85
C VAL A 175 19.41 -12.21 1.15
N GLY A 176 18.65 -11.18 1.53
CA GLY A 176 19.20 -9.88 1.91
C GLY A 176 20.18 -9.97 3.06
N ALA A 177 19.83 -10.70 4.13
CA ALA A 177 20.69 -10.89 5.29
C ALA A 177 21.99 -11.65 4.96
N ILE A 178 21.90 -12.75 4.20
CA ILE A 178 23.08 -13.55 3.81
C ILE A 178 24.06 -12.73 2.97
N LEU A 179 23.56 -11.89 2.06
CA LEU A 179 24.42 -11.10 1.17
C LEU A 179 24.93 -9.81 1.84
N THR A 180 24.13 -9.18 2.71
CA THR A 180 24.50 -7.91 3.35
C THR A 180 25.40 -8.12 4.57
N LEU A 181 25.17 -9.17 5.37
CA LEU A 181 25.87 -9.36 6.64
C LEU A 181 27.41 -9.46 6.49
N PRO A 182 27.97 -10.20 5.51
CA PRO A 182 29.40 -10.24 5.30
C PRO A 182 30.02 -8.88 4.97
N VAL A 183 29.33 -8.08 4.12
CA VAL A 183 29.79 -6.75 3.73
C VAL A 183 29.75 -5.82 4.93
N LEU A 184 28.63 -5.81 5.69
CA LEU A 184 28.47 -4.99 6.89
C LEU A 184 29.55 -5.30 7.93
N LEU A 185 29.78 -6.59 8.23
CA LEU A 185 30.77 -7.01 9.22
C LEU A 185 32.19 -6.62 8.79
N ALA A 186 32.51 -6.75 7.49
CA ALA A 186 33.82 -6.38 6.97
C ALA A 186 34.08 -4.87 7.07
N VAL A 187 33.11 -4.06 6.64
CA VAL A 187 33.22 -2.58 6.72
C VAL A 187 33.26 -2.13 8.18
N MET A 188 32.37 -2.62 9.04
CA MET A 188 32.36 -2.31 10.46
C MET A 188 33.66 -2.70 11.18
N ALA A 189 34.20 -3.87 10.86
CA ALA A 189 35.45 -4.34 11.45
C ALA A 189 36.66 -3.50 10.99
N SER A 190 36.70 -3.05 9.74
CA SER A 190 37.77 -2.20 9.23
C SER A 190 37.68 -0.77 9.75
N ASP A 191 36.50 -0.17 9.70
CA ASP A 191 36.34 1.28 9.91
C ASP A 191 36.17 1.64 11.39
N VAL A 192 35.45 0.82 12.16
CA VAL A 192 35.18 1.09 13.58
C VAL A 192 36.24 0.46 14.49
N PHE A 193 36.63 -0.78 14.23
CA PHE A 193 37.55 -1.53 15.08
C PHE A 193 39.01 -1.52 14.56
N ASN A 194 39.27 -0.91 13.40
CA ASN A 194 40.58 -0.89 12.75
C ASN A 194 41.25 -2.27 12.70
N ALA A 195 40.43 -3.30 12.46
CA ALA A 195 40.77 -4.70 12.58
C ALA A 195 41.62 -5.15 11.37
N GLY A 196 42.94 -5.17 11.54
CA GLY A 196 43.89 -5.59 10.48
C GLY A 196 43.79 -7.06 10.04
N TRP A 197 42.88 -7.85 10.66
CA TRP A 197 42.64 -9.25 10.27
C TRP A 197 41.57 -9.43 9.18
N VAL A 198 40.86 -8.34 8.81
CA VAL A 198 39.83 -8.42 7.76
C VAL A 198 40.52 -8.68 6.41
N PRO A 199 40.15 -9.74 5.70
CA PRO A 199 40.72 -10.02 4.38
C PRO A 199 40.42 -8.86 3.41
N GLY A 200 41.46 -8.28 2.81
CA GLY A 200 41.31 -7.10 1.91
C GLY A 200 40.42 -7.36 0.67
N TRP A 201 40.24 -8.64 0.28
CA TRP A 201 39.31 -8.97 -0.79
C TRP A 201 37.83 -8.69 -0.43
N LEU A 202 37.47 -8.75 0.86
CA LEU A 202 36.11 -8.48 1.33
C LEU A 202 35.80 -6.96 1.29
N LEU A 203 36.81 -6.12 1.36
CA LEU A 203 36.72 -4.66 1.22
C LEU A 203 36.78 -4.18 -0.24
N ASN A 204 36.95 -5.13 -1.18
CA ASN A 204 36.97 -4.79 -2.60
C ASN A 204 35.60 -4.29 -3.07
N HIS A 205 35.54 -3.09 -3.61
CA HIS A 205 34.31 -2.45 -4.09
C HIS A 205 33.53 -3.29 -5.13
N TRP A 206 34.24 -4.05 -5.98
CA TRP A 206 33.63 -4.94 -6.97
C TRP A 206 32.93 -6.13 -6.32
N LEU A 207 33.50 -6.68 -5.24
CA LEU A 207 32.85 -7.73 -4.49
C LEU A 207 31.62 -7.20 -3.74
N GLN A 208 31.73 -6.04 -3.10
CA GLN A 208 30.60 -5.39 -2.43
C GLN A 208 29.48 -5.10 -3.44
N LEU A 209 29.82 -4.57 -4.63
CA LEU A 209 28.86 -4.38 -5.71
C LEU A 209 28.19 -5.72 -6.11
N ALA A 210 28.95 -6.79 -6.30
CA ALA A 210 28.44 -8.10 -6.69
C ALA A 210 27.49 -8.72 -5.65
N LEU A 211 27.72 -8.46 -4.36
CA LEU A 211 26.87 -8.93 -3.25
C LEU A 211 25.65 -8.06 -3.06
N ILE A 212 25.76 -6.74 -3.20
CA ILE A 212 24.67 -5.80 -2.92
C ILE A 212 23.79 -5.54 -4.14
N ALA A 213 24.25 -5.71 -5.38
CA ALA A 213 23.41 -5.59 -6.57
C ALA A 213 22.20 -6.53 -6.56
N PRO A 214 22.33 -7.84 -6.19
CA PRO A 214 21.15 -8.70 -6.01
C PRO A 214 20.23 -8.22 -4.89
N VAL A 215 20.77 -7.65 -3.80
CA VAL A 215 19.95 -7.08 -2.72
C VAL A 215 19.15 -5.89 -3.25
N MET A 216 19.76 -4.99 -4.00
CA MET A 216 19.10 -3.85 -4.61
C MET A 216 18.00 -4.27 -5.59
N LEU A 217 18.29 -5.24 -6.48
CA LEU A 217 17.42 -5.61 -7.59
C LEU A 217 16.36 -6.66 -7.22
N TYR A 218 16.67 -7.63 -6.36
CA TYR A 218 15.75 -8.70 -5.99
C TYR A 218 15.09 -8.45 -4.62
N THR A 219 15.90 -8.21 -3.58
CA THR A 219 15.40 -8.01 -2.21
C THR A 219 14.63 -6.69 -2.13
N GLY A 220 15.18 -5.60 -2.67
CA GLY A 220 14.57 -4.26 -2.68
C GLY A 220 13.41 -4.09 -3.68
N TRP A 221 13.19 -5.03 -4.61
CA TRP A 221 12.22 -4.88 -5.69
C TRP A 221 10.81 -4.47 -5.25
N PRO A 222 10.19 -5.06 -4.22
CA PRO A 222 8.85 -4.65 -3.77
C PRO A 222 8.81 -3.19 -3.31
N ILE A 223 9.86 -2.73 -2.63
CA ILE A 223 9.98 -1.35 -2.14
C ILE A 223 10.16 -0.40 -3.32
N HIS A 224 11.10 -0.72 -4.23
CA HIS A 224 11.39 0.13 -5.39
C HIS A 224 10.21 0.23 -6.34
N ARG A 225 9.52 -0.89 -6.61
CA ARG A 225 8.32 -0.89 -7.45
C ARG A 225 7.24 0.04 -6.89
N THR A 226 6.94 -0.08 -5.59
CA THR A 226 5.94 0.76 -4.92
C THR A 226 6.40 2.22 -4.85
N GLY A 227 7.66 2.47 -4.49
CA GLY A 227 8.23 3.81 -4.41
C GLY A 227 8.25 4.54 -5.76
N TRP A 228 8.64 3.87 -6.86
CA TRP A 228 8.58 4.46 -8.20
C TRP A 228 7.15 4.73 -8.67
N LEU A 229 6.20 3.86 -8.33
CA LEU A 229 4.79 4.10 -8.63
C LEU A 229 4.26 5.31 -7.86
N ALA A 230 4.55 5.41 -6.56
CA ALA A 230 4.17 6.56 -5.74
C ALA A 230 4.78 7.87 -6.28
N LEU A 231 6.06 7.87 -6.64
CA LEU A 231 6.71 9.02 -7.28
C LEU A 231 6.03 9.40 -8.59
N ARG A 232 5.68 8.43 -9.44
CA ARG A 232 4.96 8.70 -10.69
C ARG A 232 3.60 9.36 -10.48
N HIS A 233 2.92 9.02 -9.38
CA HIS A 233 1.66 9.63 -8.97
C HIS A 233 1.84 10.90 -8.12
N ARG A 234 3.09 11.40 -7.96
CA ARG A 234 3.45 12.55 -7.14
C ARG A 234 3.03 12.40 -5.67
N ALA A 235 2.88 11.17 -5.20
CA ALA A 235 2.66 10.85 -3.81
C ALA A 235 4.02 10.59 -3.15
N ALA A 236 4.36 11.40 -2.14
CA ALA A 236 5.55 11.15 -1.34
C ALA A 236 5.17 10.22 -0.18
N ASP A 237 5.59 8.98 -0.26
CA ASP A 237 5.44 7.99 0.80
C ASP A 237 6.80 7.51 1.32
N MET A 238 6.79 6.69 2.36
CA MET A 238 8.02 6.11 2.93
C MET A 238 8.80 5.30 1.88
N ASN A 239 8.10 4.57 1.00
CA ASN A 239 8.75 3.74 -0.02
C ASN A 239 9.44 4.59 -1.09
N SER A 240 8.84 5.73 -1.48
CA SER A 240 9.45 6.65 -2.44
C SER A 240 10.72 7.29 -1.90
N LEU A 241 10.75 7.66 -0.60
CA LEU A 241 11.94 8.20 0.06
C LEU A 241 13.06 7.17 0.13
N ILE A 242 12.74 5.94 0.54
CA ILE A 242 13.71 4.83 0.59
C ILE A 242 14.25 4.54 -0.81
N THR A 243 13.37 4.46 -1.81
CA THR A 243 13.76 4.18 -3.20
C THR A 243 14.70 5.24 -3.73
N LEU A 244 14.41 6.52 -3.49
CA LEU A 244 15.25 7.62 -3.93
C LEU A 244 16.62 7.59 -3.23
N GLY A 245 16.62 7.44 -1.90
CA GLY A 245 17.84 7.41 -1.10
C GLY A 245 18.76 6.22 -1.43
N THR A 246 18.19 5.01 -1.49
CA THR A 246 18.97 3.79 -1.81
C THR A 246 19.44 3.77 -3.26
N THR A 247 18.64 4.29 -4.21
CA THR A 247 19.06 4.42 -5.62
C THR A 247 20.19 5.44 -5.77
N ALA A 248 20.11 6.57 -5.06
CA ALA A 248 21.17 7.58 -5.08
C ALA A 248 22.46 7.03 -4.45
N ALA A 249 22.39 6.38 -3.29
CA ALA A 249 23.54 5.79 -2.62
C ALA A 249 24.18 4.67 -3.44
N PHE A 250 23.37 3.79 -4.02
CA PHE A 250 23.85 2.72 -4.89
C PHE A 250 24.48 3.27 -6.19
N GLY A 251 23.82 4.24 -6.83
CA GLY A 251 24.30 4.88 -8.05
C GLY A 251 25.64 5.63 -7.83
N TYR A 252 25.77 6.33 -6.70
CA TYR A 252 27.01 6.97 -6.31
C TYR A 252 28.12 5.94 -6.08
N SER A 253 27.88 4.90 -5.31
CA SER A 253 28.85 3.84 -5.04
C SER A 253 29.26 3.09 -6.30
N LEU A 254 28.32 2.90 -7.23
CA LEU A 254 28.60 2.33 -8.56
C LEU A 254 29.51 3.27 -9.37
N LEU A 255 29.25 4.57 -9.37
CA LEU A 255 30.10 5.57 -10.05
C LEU A 255 31.53 5.56 -9.50
N VAL A 256 31.67 5.54 -8.17
CA VAL A 256 33.00 5.45 -7.50
C VAL A 256 33.73 4.16 -7.92
N THR A 257 33.02 3.05 -8.02
CA THR A 257 33.62 1.75 -8.36
C THR A 257 34.03 1.68 -9.82
N VAL A 258 33.19 2.15 -10.76
CA VAL A 258 33.42 2.02 -12.21
C VAL A 258 34.30 3.13 -12.76
N ALA A 259 34.13 4.36 -12.27
CA ALA A 259 34.82 5.54 -12.79
C ALA A 259 35.45 6.40 -11.65
N PRO A 260 36.40 5.85 -10.86
CA PRO A 260 36.97 6.54 -9.70
C PRO A 260 37.67 7.83 -10.05
N ARG A 261 38.14 7.98 -11.31
CA ARG A 261 38.88 9.18 -11.77
C ARG A 261 37.99 10.41 -11.98
N VAL A 262 36.66 10.23 -12.03
CA VAL A 262 35.72 11.35 -12.21
C VAL A 262 35.58 12.16 -10.92
N LEU A 263 35.81 11.51 -9.77
CA LEU A 263 35.64 12.11 -8.45
C LEU A 263 36.99 12.44 -7.79
N PRO A 264 37.08 13.52 -6.99
CA PRO A 264 38.24 13.81 -6.14
C PRO A 264 38.51 12.64 -5.18
N SER A 265 39.78 12.49 -4.76
CA SER A 265 40.22 11.34 -3.93
C SER A 265 39.55 11.27 -2.56
N ASP A 266 39.21 12.41 -2.01
CA ASP A 266 38.66 12.63 -0.66
C ASP A 266 37.16 12.29 -0.54
N VAL A 267 36.46 12.05 -1.68
CA VAL A 267 35.01 11.71 -1.72
C VAL A 267 34.75 10.34 -2.35
N ARG A 268 35.80 9.48 -2.47
CA ARG A 268 35.64 8.16 -3.11
C ARG A 268 35.19 7.05 -2.15
N GLU A 269 34.30 7.36 -1.25
CA GLU A 269 33.71 6.37 -0.36
C GLU A 269 32.53 5.66 -1.03
N VAL A 270 32.32 4.38 -0.71
CA VAL A 270 31.18 3.58 -1.19
C VAL A 270 30.21 3.33 -0.05
N TYR A 271 28.94 3.23 -0.34
CA TYR A 271 27.84 3.05 0.62
C TYR A 271 27.03 1.79 0.33
N PHE A 272 27.65 0.74 -0.21
CA PHE A 272 26.96 -0.50 -0.54
C PHE A 272 26.38 -1.19 0.69
N GLU A 273 27.13 -1.20 1.81
CA GLU A 273 26.67 -1.77 3.08
C GLU A 273 25.43 -1.07 3.61
N ALA A 274 25.38 0.26 3.52
CA ALA A 274 24.23 1.05 3.96
C ALA A 274 22.97 0.71 3.14
N VAL A 275 23.10 0.59 1.82
CA VAL A 275 21.99 0.18 0.93
C VAL A 275 21.49 -1.20 1.31
N GLY A 276 22.39 -2.17 1.49
CA GLY A 276 22.04 -3.53 1.88
C GLY A 276 21.31 -3.59 3.22
N VAL A 277 21.83 -2.91 4.22
CA VAL A 277 21.25 -2.86 5.58
C VAL A 277 19.88 -2.21 5.57
N ILE A 278 19.73 -1.04 4.94
CA ILE A 278 18.45 -0.33 4.89
C ILE A 278 17.36 -1.21 4.26
N LEU A 279 17.62 -1.79 3.08
CA LEU A 279 16.63 -2.63 2.38
C LEU A 279 16.29 -3.89 3.17
N THR A 280 17.28 -4.56 3.76
CA THR A 280 17.07 -5.78 4.53
C THR A 280 16.29 -5.52 5.81
N LEU A 281 16.61 -4.46 6.56
CA LEU A 281 15.92 -4.12 7.81
C LEU A 281 14.48 -3.67 7.56
N ILE A 282 14.21 -2.93 6.49
CA ILE A 282 12.84 -2.53 6.15
C ILE A 282 12.00 -3.75 5.79
N LEU A 283 12.53 -4.68 5.00
CA LEU A 283 11.81 -5.93 4.69
C LEU A 283 11.63 -6.82 5.92
N LEU A 284 12.60 -6.85 6.82
CA LEU A 284 12.46 -7.54 8.11
C LEU A 284 11.32 -6.91 8.94
N GLY A 285 11.24 -5.59 9.00
CA GLY A 285 10.14 -4.87 9.64
C GLY A 285 8.78 -5.25 9.05
N ARG A 286 8.65 -5.27 7.72
CA ARG A 286 7.43 -5.72 7.03
C ARG A 286 7.09 -7.18 7.30
N LEU A 287 8.09 -8.05 7.36
CA LEU A 287 7.88 -9.46 7.70
C LEU A 287 7.33 -9.64 9.11
N ILE A 288 7.88 -8.90 10.09
CA ILE A 288 7.41 -8.91 11.47
C ILE A 288 5.97 -8.39 11.54
N GLU A 289 5.66 -7.30 10.85
CA GLU A 289 4.32 -6.73 10.77
C GLU A 289 3.31 -7.72 10.15
N ALA A 290 3.66 -8.34 9.01
CA ALA A 290 2.81 -9.32 8.36
C ALA A 290 2.51 -10.53 9.24
N ARG A 291 3.52 -11.03 9.98
CA ARG A 291 3.35 -12.13 10.94
C ARG A 291 2.47 -11.74 12.13
N ALA A 292 2.64 -10.52 12.67
CA ALA A 292 1.81 -10.04 13.77
C ALA A 292 0.32 -9.94 13.37
N LYS A 293 0.05 -9.41 12.17
CA LYS A 293 -1.32 -9.32 11.63
C LYS A 293 -1.95 -10.70 11.39
N ALA A 294 -1.18 -11.68 10.92
CA ALA A 294 -1.68 -13.03 10.70
C ALA A 294 -2.14 -13.70 12.01
N GLY A 295 -1.40 -13.52 13.11
CA GLY A 295 -1.75 -14.10 14.42
C GLY A 295 -3.05 -13.57 15.03
N THR A 296 -3.34 -12.27 14.81
CA THR A 296 -4.59 -11.67 15.33
C THR A 296 -5.83 -12.15 14.56
N GLY A 297 -5.72 -12.37 13.24
CA GLY A 297 -6.82 -12.90 12.42
C GLY A 297 -7.23 -14.32 12.79
N GLU A 298 -6.28 -15.20 13.08
CA GLU A 298 -6.58 -16.59 13.51
C GLU A 298 -7.34 -16.65 14.85
N ALA A 299 -7.00 -15.77 15.80
CA ALA A 299 -7.68 -15.71 17.08
C ALA A 299 -9.16 -15.30 16.94
N ILE A 300 -9.46 -14.33 16.09
CA ILE A 300 -10.83 -13.86 15.81
C ILE A 300 -11.61 -14.95 15.06
N SER A 301 -11.04 -15.58 14.06
CA SER A 301 -11.69 -16.68 13.32
C SER A 301 -11.97 -17.89 14.22
N ALA A 302 -11.07 -18.19 15.17
CA ALA A 302 -11.28 -19.25 16.15
C ALA A 302 -12.47 -18.94 17.07
N LEU A 303 -12.64 -17.69 17.49
CA LEU A 303 -13.79 -17.25 18.29
C LEU A 303 -15.12 -17.30 17.50
N LEU A 304 -15.09 -16.87 16.23
CA LEU A 304 -16.25 -16.96 15.33
C LEU A 304 -16.64 -18.43 15.04
N GLY A 305 -15.64 -19.32 14.97
CA GLY A 305 -15.85 -20.76 14.81
C GLY A 305 -16.49 -21.45 16.03
N LEU A 306 -16.48 -20.81 17.21
CA LEU A 306 -17.17 -21.30 18.42
C LEU A 306 -18.65 -20.91 18.47
N GLN A 307 -19.12 -20.05 17.58
CA GLN A 307 -20.54 -19.71 17.49
C GLN A 307 -21.33 -20.94 17.09
N ALA A 308 -22.35 -21.28 17.88
CA ALA A 308 -23.27 -22.39 17.58
C ALA A 308 -23.96 -22.13 16.23
N ARG A 309 -23.82 -23.03 15.29
CA ARG A 309 -24.49 -22.95 13.98
C ARG A 309 -25.92 -23.52 13.99
N THR A 310 -26.21 -24.39 14.94
CA THR A 310 -27.51 -25.00 15.12
C THR A 310 -27.98 -24.87 16.56
N ALA A 311 -29.26 -24.64 16.75
CA ALA A 311 -29.94 -24.67 18.05
C ALA A 311 -30.93 -25.82 18.05
N ARG A 312 -31.07 -26.53 19.17
CA ARG A 312 -32.11 -27.54 19.37
C ARG A 312 -33.34 -26.84 19.91
N VAL A 313 -34.39 -26.77 19.11
CA VAL A 313 -35.62 -26.09 19.44
C VAL A 313 -36.74 -27.12 19.57
N ILE A 314 -37.63 -26.94 20.54
CA ILE A 314 -38.83 -27.79 20.73
C ILE A 314 -39.99 -27.09 20.00
N ARG A 315 -40.41 -27.66 18.86
CA ARG A 315 -41.62 -27.26 18.13
C ARG A 315 -42.56 -28.44 18.03
N ASP A 316 -43.82 -28.25 18.33
CA ASP A 316 -44.86 -29.30 18.30
C ASP A 316 -44.54 -30.52 19.20
N ASP A 317 -44.01 -30.27 20.39
CA ASP A 317 -43.54 -31.29 21.37
C ASP A 317 -42.42 -32.22 20.84
N ALA A 318 -41.76 -31.89 19.74
CA ALA A 318 -40.64 -32.64 19.19
C ALA A 318 -39.35 -31.78 19.10
N PRO A 319 -38.21 -32.30 19.55
CA PRO A 319 -36.93 -31.58 19.41
C PRO A 319 -36.44 -31.61 17.94
N ALA A 320 -36.19 -30.45 17.38
CA ALA A 320 -35.60 -30.27 16.05
C ALA A 320 -34.32 -29.45 16.13
N ASP A 321 -33.26 -29.90 15.44
CA ASP A 321 -32.05 -29.11 15.29
C ASP A 321 -32.22 -28.18 14.07
N ILE A 322 -32.29 -26.87 14.32
CA ILE A 322 -32.46 -25.84 13.30
C ILE A 322 -31.28 -24.89 13.28
N PRO A 323 -30.94 -24.23 12.17
CA PRO A 323 -30.00 -23.15 12.14
C PRO A 323 -30.35 -22.07 13.18
N VAL A 324 -29.36 -21.49 13.84
CA VAL A 324 -29.59 -20.45 14.88
C VAL A 324 -30.37 -19.26 14.30
N ASP A 325 -30.17 -18.95 13.02
CA ASP A 325 -30.85 -17.86 12.32
C ASP A 325 -32.36 -18.10 12.10
N ASP A 326 -32.81 -19.36 12.21
CA ASP A 326 -34.22 -19.76 12.08
C ASP A 326 -34.96 -19.83 13.42
N VAL A 327 -34.26 -19.48 14.51
CA VAL A 327 -34.84 -19.44 15.86
C VAL A 327 -35.71 -18.19 16.00
N LEU A 328 -36.96 -18.36 16.34
CA LEU A 328 -37.93 -17.29 16.51
C LEU A 328 -38.09 -16.91 17.98
N VAL A 329 -38.49 -15.67 18.23
CA VAL A 329 -38.83 -15.23 19.59
C VAL A 329 -40.06 -15.98 20.07
N GLY A 330 -39.89 -16.79 21.13
CA GLY A 330 -40.92 -17.65 21.68
C GLY A 330 -40.63 -19.15 21.49
N ASP A 331 -39.62 -19.53 20.74
CA ASP A 331 -39.14 -20.90 20.66
C ASP A 331 -38.56 -21.35 22.00
N GLU A 332 -38.85 -22.58 22.42
CA GLU A 332 -38.21 -23.23 23.58
C GLU A 332 -36.94 -23.94 23.12
N ILE A 333 -35.78 -23.57 23.72
CA ILE A 333 -34.44 -24.05 23.32
C ILE A 333 -33.93 -25.06 24.35
#